data_4b91cb574a194609d0de78b36d24eb8e
#
_entry.id   4b91cb574a194609d0de78b36d24eb8e
#
_cell.length_a   1.000
_cell.length_b   1.000
_cell.length_c   1.000
_cell.angle_alpha   90.00
_cell.angle_beta   90.00
_cell.angle_gamma   90.00
#
_symmetry.space_group_name_H-M   'P 1'
#
loop_
_entity.id
_entity.type
_entity.pdbx_description
1 polymer ?
#
loop_
_entity_poly.entity_id
_entity_poly.type
_entity_poly.pdbx_seq_one_letter_code
_entity_poly.pdbx_strand_id
1 'polypeptide(L)'
;MFFSQLLRPRFDPSRPYDREKDVVAKGLPASPGAAVGTVAFTAADAEAARKRGEDCVLVRVETSAEDVGGMHASVGILTARGGMTSHAAVVARGWGKPCVVGCGDMFVNERDGTVRFQGSDAKFKEGDVISLDGDEGLVIRGSVSLISAVGDNADLARVMRWADETRRIKVLANADTPTDAAIALANGAEGIGLVRTEHQFFSSPECLRAMRSMVLAGTDAARTAACDRMLPFQREDFQGIFSAMSGQMPVCVRLLDPPLHEFLPPRKSQTLDRVARDVSSDDKADKDVGKILARAERMREMNPMLGMRGCRLGIQHPCVTAMQSRAVFEAAKACAAEGIEVNPQIMVPLVATPEEFSHQLGVIREVYAEVFDEGENCVPFEVGAMVETPRAALVVRVGAKFLSLGTNDLTQMTFGFSRDDIGPILSTYRENGILSDDPFERIDERGVGVLVENCARTARDAVREINEQWQEDQSKPEKTEIKIGVCGEHGGDPASVRYFASERVALDYVSCSAHRVVSARLAAAQAAARSLGA
;
A
#
# COMPACT_ATOMS: atom_id res chain seq x y z
N MET A 1 20.68 -10.00 2.57
CA MET A 1 19.99 -10.77 3.62
C MET A 1 20.21 -10.19 5.02
N PHE A 2 21.44 -9.91 5.43
CA PHE A 2 21.75 -9.42 6.80
C PHE A 2 21.21 -8.02 7.16
N PHE A 3 21.10 -7.11 6.22
CA PHE A 3 20.70 -5.72 6.51
C PHE A 3 19.22 -5.58 6.89
N SER A 4 18.33 -6.33 6.24
CA SER A 4 16.91 -6.33 6.57
C SER A 4 16.63 -6.90 7.98
N GLN A 5 17.51 -7.76 8.49
CA GLN A 5 17.43 -8.28 9.86
C GLN A 5 17.78 -7.21 10.90
N LEU A 6 18.65 -6.25 10.57
CA LEU A 6 18.99 -5.12 11.45
C LEU A 6 17.83 -4.12 11.61
N LEU A 7 16.83 -4.16 10.73
CA LEU A 7 15.73 -3.23 10.67
C LEU A 7 14.44 -3.73 11.36
N ARG A 8 14.51 -4.89 12.01
CA ARG A 8 13.36 -5.53 12.68
C ARG A 8 13.64 -5.74 14.16
N PRO A 9 12.61 -5.73 15.01
CA PRO A 9 12.79 -6.13 16.40
C PRO A 9 13.49 -7.49 16.49
N ARG A 10 14.42 -7.64 17.40
CA ARG A 10 15.14 -8.87 17.66
C ARG A 10 15.18 -9.15 19.16
N PHE A 11 15.35 -10.39 19.52
CA PHE A 11 15.57 -10.72 20.92
C PHE A 11 16.91 -10.14 21.41
N ASP A 12 16.87 -9.63 22.64
CA ASP A 12 18.04 -9.05 23.28
C ASP A 12 19.08 -10.16 23.60
N PRO A 13 20.25 -10.18 22.95
CA PRO A 13 21.25 -11.20 23.21
C PRO A 13 21.86 -11.11 24.62
N SER A 14 21.71 -9.99 25.31
CA SER A 14 22.13 -9.85 26.71
C SER A 14 21.18 -10.51 27.70
N ARG A 15 19.97 -10.86 27.27
CA ARG A 15 18.92 -11.54 28.05
C ARG A 15 18.41 -12.78 27.31
N PRO A 16 19.27 -13.80 27.11
CA PRO A 16 18.89 -14.96 26.33
C PRO A 16 17.81 -15.79 27.04
N TYR A 17 16.93 -16.40 26.23
CA TYR A 17 16.01 -17.42 26.68
C TYR A 17 16.69 -18.81 26.65
N ASP A 18 16.18 -19.76 27.45
CA ASP A 18 16.67 -21.13 27.46
C ASP A 18 16.07 -21.93 26.29
N ARG A 19 16.87 -22.20 25.25
CA ARG A 19 16.41 -22.87 24.03
C ARG A 19 15.82 -24.26 24.28
N GLU A 20 16.31 -24.99 25.29
CA GLU A 20 15.82 -26.34 25.55
C GLU A 20 14.49 -26.34 26.33
N LYS A 21 14.27 -25.32 27.15
CA LYS A 21 13.09 -25.24 28.02
C LYS A 21 11.97 -24.35 27.44
N ASP A 22 12.35 -23.24 26.79
CA ASP A 22 11.41 -22.19 26.42
C ASP A 22 10.91 -22.36 24.98
N VAL A 23 11.65 -23.02 24.08
CA VAL A 23 11.16 -23.30 22.73
C VAL A 23 10.15 -24.43 22.77
N VAL A 24 8.92 -24.11 22.38
CA VAL A 24 7.79 -25.05 22.43
C VAL A 24 7.47 -25.68 21.08
N ALA A 25 7.87 -25.03 19.98
CA ALA A 25 7.67 -25.56 18.62
C ALA A 25 8.57 -24.84 17.61
N LYS A 26 8.66 -25.46 16.42
CA LYS A 26 9.36 -24.90 15.26
C LYS A 26 8.49 -25.03 14.02
N GLY A 27 8.39 -23.94 13.25
CA GLY A 27 7.77 -23.89 11.94
C GLY A 27 8.72 -23.35 10.88
N LEU A 28 8.17 -22.91 9.74
CA LEU A 28 8.92 -22.27 8.67
C LEU A 28 9.09 -20.77 8.97
N PRO A 29 10.31 -20.20 8.82
CA PRO A 29 10.61 -18.78 9.02
C PRO A 29 10.07 -17.97 7.84
N ALA A 30 8.78 -17.64 7.87
CA ALA A 30 8.09 -17.03 6.73
C ALA A 30 8.34 -15.53 6.58
N SER A 31 8.51 -14.82 7.70
CA SER A 31 8.89 -13.40 7.71
C SER A 31 9.78 -13.12 8.91
N PRO A 32 10.99 -12.56 8.70
CA PRO A 32 12.00 -12.41 9.75
C PRO A 32 11.63 -11.36 10.80
N GLY A 33 12.37 -11.38 11.94
CA GLY A 33 12.20 -10.52 13.10
C GLY A 33 11.63 -11.26 14.30
N ALA A 34 11.58 -10.60 15.46
CA ALA A 34 11.01 -11.14 16.69
C ALA A 34 9.73 -10.40 17.09
N ALA A 35 8.75 -11.13 17.61
CA ALA A 35 7.52 -10.58 18.13
C ALA A 35 7.21 -11.16 19.52
N VAL A 36 6.66 -10.34 20.40
CA VAL A 36 6.19 -10.74 21.72
C VAL A 36 4.79 -10.17 21.92
N GLY A 37 3.83 -11.00 22.27
CA GLY A 37 2.47 -10.55 22.48
C GLY A 37 1.57 -11.62 23.09
N THR A 38 0.37 -11.21 23.41
CA THR A 38 -0.67 -12.12 23.91
C THR A 38 -1.27 -12.92 22.76
N VAL A 39 -1.64 -14.17 23.03
CA VAL A 39 -2.29 -15.04 22.04
C VAL A 39 -3.69 -14.53 21.71
N ALA A 40 -3.96 -14.30 20.43
CA ALA A 40 -5.28 -14.03 19.88
C ALA A 40 -5.64 -15.10 18.84
N PHE A 41 -6.87 -15.66 18.90
CA PHE A 41 -7.28 -16.74 18.01
C PHE A 41 -8.17 -16.28 16.86
N THR A 42 -8.72 -15.07 16.92
CA THR A 42 -9.55 -14.50 15.86
C THR A 42 -9.06 -13.10 15.46
N ALA A 43 -9.45 -12.68 14.25
CA ALA A 43 -9.19 -11.32 13.80
C ALA A 43 -9.78 -10.28 14.76
N ALA A 44 -10.99 -10.53 15.26
CA ALA A 44 -11.69 -9.65 16.19
C ALA A 44 -10.95 -9.51 17.53
N ASP A 45 -10.38 -10.59 18.08
CA ASP A 45 -9.61 -10.57 19.32
C ASP A 45 -8.33 -9.73 19.15
N ALA A 46 -7.63 -9.90 18.02
CA ALA A 46 -6.43 -9.15 17.71
C ALA A 46 -6.73 -7.64 17.55
N GLU A 47 -7.81 -7.30 16.85
CA GLU A 47 -8.26 -5.92 16.71
C GLU A 47 -8.68 -5.29 18.06
N ALA A 48 -9.34 -6.08 18.91
CA ALA A 48 -9.71 -5.64 20.24
C ALA A 48 -8.48 -5.42 21.13
N ALA A 49 -7.47 -6.30 21.08
CA ALA A 49 -6.20 -6.12 21.77
C ALA A 49 -5.51 -4.82 21.35
N ARG A 50 -5.41 -4.57 20.03
CA ARG A 50 -4.83 -3.32 19.51
C ARG A 50 -5.56 -2.07 19.97
N LYS A 51 -6.90 -2.09 20.03
CA LYS A 51 -7.70 -0.97 20.56
C LYS A 51 -7.43 -0.70 22.03
N ARG A 52 -7.01 -1.72 22.81
CA ARG A 52 -6.57 -1.57 24.21
C ARG A 52 -5.11 -1.16 24.35
N GLY A 53 -4.36 -1.05 23.22
CA GLY A 53 -2.92 -0.78 23.22
C GLY A 53 -2.06 -1.99 23.62
N GLU A 54 -2.59 -3.20 23.48
CA GLU A 54 -1.93 -4.47 23.83
C GLU A 54 -1.35 -5.14 22.58
N ASP A 55 -0.09 -5.54 22.66
CA ASP A 55 0.53 -6.34 21.62
C ASP A 55 0.00 -7.78 21.64
N CYS A 56 -0.40 -8.29 20.48
CA CYS A 56 -0.87 -9.67 20.36
C CYS A 56 -0.23 -10.41 19.18
N VAL A 57 -0.17 -11.73 19.29
CA VAL A 57 0.21 -12.66 18.24
C VAL A 57 -1.04 -13.37 17.75
N LEU A 58 -1.34 -13.25 16.45
CA LEU A 58 -2.46 -13.95 15.85
C LEU A 58 -2.09 -15.42 15.59
N VAL A 59 -2.83 -16.34 16.21
CA VAL A 59 -2.60 -17.80 16.14
C VAL A 59 -3.76 -18.47 15.42
N ARG A 60 -3.51 -19.03 14.23
CA ARG A 60 -4.54 -19.66 13.41
C ARG A 60 -4.13 -21.05 12.95
N VAL A 61 -5.09 -21.87 12.54
CA VAL A 61 -4.77 -23.10 11.79
C VAL A 61 -4.17 -22.70 10.44
N GLU A 62 -4.82 -21.83 9.72
CA GLU A 62 -4.37 -21.13 8.51
C GLU A 62 -5.11 -19.79 8.42
N THR A 63 -4.55 -18.82 7.70
CA THR A 63 -5.20 -17.51 7.52
C THR A 63 -5.92 -17.41 6.19
N SER A 64 -7.00 -16.63 6.17
CA SER A 64 -7.81 -16.31 5.00
C SER A 64 -7.91 -14.79 4.80
N ALA A 65 -8.57 -14.35 3.74
CA ALA A 65 -8.84 -12.92 3.52
C ALA A 65 -9.64 -12.27 4.67
N GLU A 66 -10.44 -13.04 5.40
CA GLU A 66 -11.21 -12.55 6.55
C GLU A 66 -10.31 -12.22 7.77
N ASP A 67 -9.11 -12.79 7.82
CA ASP A 67 -8.15 -12.57 8.92
C ASP A 67 -7.26 -11.32 8.71
N VAL A 68 -7.35 -10.65 7.57
CA VAL A 68 -6.45 -9.52 7.20
C VAL A 68 -6.47 -8.41 8.26
N GLY A 69 -7.64 -8.04 8.79
CA GLY A 69 -7.75 -7.06 9.87
C GLY A 69 -6.99 -7.47 11.14
N GLY A 70 -7.16 -8.73 11.57
CA GLY A 70 -6.45 -9.28 12.72
C GLY A 70 -4.94 -9.44 12.48
N MET A 71 -4.54 -9.85 11.29
CA MET A 71 -3.13 -9.91 10.90
C MET A 71 -2.48 -8.51 10.94
N HIS A 72 -3.22 -7.49 10.51
CA HIS A 72 -2.77 -6.10 10.59
C HIS A 72 -2.69 -5.60 12.04
N ALA A 73 -3.63 -5.99 12.88
CA ALA A 73 -3.67 -5.61 14.29
C ALA A 73 -2.57 -6.27 15.13
N SER A 74 -2.16 -7.50 14.82
CA SER A 74 -1.17 -8.28 15.56
C SER A 74 0.28 -7.81 15.30
N VAL A 75 1.18 -8.07 16.26
CA VAL A 75 2.62 -7.82 16.13
C VAL A 75 3.37 -9.02 15.52
N GLY A 76 2.75 -10.19 15.49
CA GLY A 76 3.30 -11.41 14.90
C GLY A 76 2.21 -12.39 14.50
N ILE A 77 2.52 -13.31 13.57
CA ILE A 77 1.58 -14.27 13.02
C ILE A 77 2.16 -15.68 13.13
N LEU A 78 1.33 -16.61 13.65
CA LEU A 78 1.67 -18.01 13.81
C LEU A 78 0.58 -18.89 13.18
N THR A 79 0.95 -19.80 12.27
CA THR A 79 -0.01 -20.74 11.69
C THR A 79 0.45 -22.20 11.77
N ALA A 80 -0.52 -23.10 12.01
CA ALA A 80 -0.28 -24.55 12.03
C ALA A 80 0.01 -25.09 10.63
N ARG A 81 -0.64 -24.53 9.62
CA ARG A 81 -0.53 -24.91 8.20
C ARG A 81 -0.05 -23.74 7.36
N GLY A 82 0.42 -24.07 6.16
CA GLY A 82 0.90 -23.12 5.19
C GLY A 82 2.40 -23.23 4.95
N GLY A 83 2.82 -22.81 3.77
CA GLY A 83 4.22 -22.74 3.35
C GLY A 83 4.67 -21.31 3.16
N MET A 84 5.85 -21.13 2.57
CA MET A 84 6.43 -19.81 2.28
C MET A 84 5.59 -18.95 1.31
N THR A 85 4.69 -19.55 0.56
CA THR A 85 3.76 -18.89 -0.37
C THR A 85 2.33 -18.81 0.16
N SER A 86 2.08 -19.21 1.42
CA SER A 86 0.75 -19.12 2.03
C SER A 86 0.33 -17.65 2.23
N HIS A 87 -0.99 -17.44 2.35
CA HIS A 87 -1.57 -16.12 2.61
C HIS A 87 -0.90 -15.43 3.81
N ALA A 88 -0.73 -16.14 4.95
CA ALA A 88 -0.01 -15.63 6.12
C ALA A 88 1.40 -15.14 5.79
N ALA A 89 2.16 -15.95 5.05
CA ALA A 89 3.55 -15.66 4.71
C ALA A 89 3.69 -14.44 3.78
N VAL A 90 2.84 -14.34 2.77
CA VAL A 90 2.86 -13.24 1.79
C VAL A 90 2.49 -11.92 2.44
N VAL A 91 1.38 -11.90 3.16
CA VAL A 91 0.88 -10.70 3.85
C VAL A 91 1.85 -10.23 4.93
N ALA A 92 2.36 -11.16 5.77
CA ALA A 92 3.32 -10.81 6.82
C ALA A 92 4.61 -10.21 6.26
N ARG A 93 5.15 -10.76 5.16
CA ARG A 93 6.31 -10.17 4.46
C ARG A 93 6.01 -8.79 3.90
N GLY A 94 4.84 -8.62 3.29
CA GLY A 94 4.37 -7.34 2.78
C GLY A 94 4.36 -6.26 3.85
N TRP A 95 3.96 -6.58 5.07
CA TRP A 95 3.90 -5.66 6.20
C TRP A 95 5.13 -5.66 7.11
N GLY A 96 6.12 -6.49 6.83
CA GLY A 96 7.32 -6.60 7.66
C GLY A 96 7.09 -7.22 9.03
N LYS A 97 5.99 -7.96 9.23
CA LYS A 97 5.66 -8.59 10.52
C LYS A 97 6.34 -9.94 10.66
N PRO A 98 6.92 -10.26 11.83
CA PRO A 98 7.42 -11.60 12.13
C PRO A 98 6.35 -12.66 11.92
N CYS A 99 6.70 -13.74 11.20
CA CYS A 99 5.73 -14.77 10.87
C CYS A 99 6.37 -16.15 10.86
N VAL A 100 5.73 -17.08 11.56
CA VAL A 100 6.07 -18.50 11.58
C VAL A 100 4.87 -19.28 11.02
N VAL A 101 5.07 -20.03 9.93
CA VAL A 101 4.00 -20.80 9.28
C VAL A 101 4.33 -22.29 9.26
N GLY A 102 3.31 -23.13 9.00
CA GLY A 102 3.52 -24.57 8.86
C GLY A 102 4.05 -25.23 10.12
N CYS A 103 3.67 -24.74 11.30
CA CYS A 103 4.02 -25.34 12.59
C CYS A 103 3.17 -26.60 12.82
N GLY A 104 3.54 -27.70 12.14
CA GLY A 104 2.74 -28.93 12.09
C GLY A 104 2.47 -29.59 13.43
N ASP A 105 3.32 -29.33 14.42
CA ASP A 105 3.18 -29.80 15.79
C ASP A 105 2.17 -28.99 16.61
N MET A 106 1.58 -27.95 16.03
CA MET A 106 0.63 -27.05 16.68
C MET A 106 -0.81 -27.48 16.46
N PHE A 107 -1.56 -27.65 17.54
CA PHE A 107 -2.98 -27.97 17.54
C PHE A 107 -3.79 -26.79 18.10
N VAL A 108 -4.46 -26.06 17.23
CA VAL A 108 -5.32 -24.93 17.59
C VAL A 108 -6.74 -25.44 17.76
N ASN A 109 -7.34 -25.17 18.93
CA ASN A 109 -8.75 -25.34 19.18
C ASN A 109 -9.42 -23.96 19.28
N GLU A 110 -9.94 -23.49 18.16
CA GLU A 110 -10.56 -22.16 18.07
C GLU A 110 -11.84 -22.03 18.92
N ARG A 111 -12.55 -23.15 19.18
CA ARG A 111 -13.77 -23.15 20.00
C ARG A 111 -13.48 -22.94 21.47
N ASP A 112 -12.41 -23.56 21.97
CA ASP A 112 -12.02 -23.49 23.36
C ASP A 112 -10.99 -22.38 23.62
N GLY A 113 -10.56 -21.64 22.58
CA GLY A 113 -9.52 -20.60 22.68
C GLY A 113 -8.21 -21.15 23.24
N THR A 114 -7.73 -22.29 22.72
CA THR A 114 -6.50 -22.92 23.22
C THR A 114 -5.61 -23.43 22.11
N VAL A 115 -4.30 -23.38 22.33
CA VAL A 115 -3.28 -23.99 21.47
C VAL A 115 -2.39 -24.90 22.29
N ARG A 116 -2.02 -26.05 21.72
CA ARG A 116 -1.09 -27.06 22.28
C ARG A 116 -0.05 -27.42 21.25
N PHE A 117 1.10 -27.89 21.72
CA PHE A 117 2.20 -28.31 20.87
C PHE A 117 2.58 -29.76 21.15
N GLN A 118 2.71 -30.57 20.10
CA GLN A 118 3.11 -31.96 20.21
C GLN A 118 4.56 -32.05 20.72
N GLY A 119 4.79 -32.91 21.68
CA GLY A 119 6.12 -33.06 22.29
C GLY A 119 6.47 -32.02 23.37
N SER A 120 5.56 -31.08 23.65
CA SER A 120 5.69 -30.11 24.74
C SER A 120 4.48 -30.18 25.69
N ASP A 121 4.71 -29.90 26.96
CA ASP A 121 3.65 -29.71 27.95
C ASP A 121 2.94 -28.33 27.83
N ALA A 122 3.42 -27.52 26.90
CA ALA A 122 2.93 -26.17 26.70
C ALA A 122 1.50 -26.14 26.17
N LYS A 123 0.65 -25.46 26.91
CA LYS A 123 -0.70 -25.11 26.51
C LYS A 123 -0.91 -23.64 26.76
N PHE A 124 -1.37 -22.93 25.75
CA PHE A 124 -1.72 -21.51 25.87
C PHE A 124 -3.19 -21.31 25.57
N LYS A 125 -3.75 -20.32 26.22
CA LYS A 125 -5.11 -19.79 26.01
C LYS A 125 -5.03 -18.34 25.55
N GLU A 126 -6.14 -17.79 25.15
CA GLU A 126 -6.26 -16.37 24.85
C GLU A 126 -5.71 -15.51 26.00
N GLY A 127 -4.89 -14.53 25.68
CA GLY A 127 -4.23 -13.63 26.63
C GLY A 127 -2.93 -14.15 27.25
N ASP A 128 -2.56 -15.42 27.07
CA ASP A 128 -1.23 -15.91 27.46
C ASP A 128 -0.15 -15.31 26.54
N VAL A 129 1.02 -15.03 27.10
CA VAL A 129 2.12 -14.42 26.33
C VAL A 129 2.96 -15.47 25.63
N ILE A 130 3.23 -15.25 24.34
CA ILE A 130 4.20 -16.01 23.55
C ILE A 130 5.15 -15.08 22.80
N SER A 131 6.31 -15.62 22.45
CA SER A 131 7.29 -14.93 21.63
C SER A 131 7.53 -15.72 20.35
N LEU A 132 7.71 -15.02 19.21
CA LEU A 132 8.02 -15.61 17.91
C LEU A 132 9.39 -15.16 17.43
N ASP A 133 10.20 -16.11 16.95
CA ASP A 133 11.41 -15.85 16.18
C ASP A 133 11.12 -16.15 14.71
N GLY A 134 10.85 -15.10 13.94
CA GLY A 134 10.60 -15.22 12.51
C GLY A 134 11.87 -15.43 11.67
N ASP A 135 13.06 -15.30 12.24
CA ASP A 135 14.34 -15.59 11.57
C ASP A 135 14.66 -17.10 11.62
N GLU A 136 14.41 -17.75 12.75
CA GLU A 136 14.66 -19.18 12.95
C GLU A 136 13.40 -20.06 12.88
N GLY A 137 12.21 -19.45 12.85
CA GLY A 137 10.93 -20.15 12.84
C GLY A 137 10.55 -20.74 14.20
N LEU A 138 10.96 -20.12 15.31
CA LEU A 138 10.74 -20.66 16.66
C LEU A 138 9.51 -20.03 17.33
N VAL A 139 8.80 -20.85 18.08
CA VAL A 139 7.74 -20.44 19.01
C VAL A 139 8.27 -20.63 20.43
N ILE A 140 8.26 -19.56 21.23
CA ILE A 140 8.92 -19.50 22.54
C ILE A 140 7.88 -19.18 23.59
N ARG A 141 7.93 -19.87 24.73
CA ARG A 141 7.05 -19.67 25.88
C ARG A 141 7.37 -18.35 26.58
N GLY A 142 6.33 -17.55 26.85
CA GLY A 142 6.44 -16.33 27.64
C GLY A 142 7.03 -15.15 26.88
N SER A 143 7.42 -14.12 27.62
CA SER A 143 7.93 -12.87 27.11
C SER A 143 9.48 -12.89 27.06
N VAL A 144 10.04 -12.75 25.87
CA VAL A 144 11.49 -12.55 25.67
C VAL A 144 11.75 -11.07 25.41
N SER A 145 12.78 -10.50 26.04
CA SER A 145 13.13 -9.09 25.85
C SER A 145 13.46 -8.79 24.40
N LEU A 146 12.88 -7.69 23.87
CA LEU A 146 13.15 -7.21 22.53
C LEU A 146 14.09 -6.01 22.57
N ILE A 147 14.93 -5.89 21.54
CA ILE A 147 15.64 -4.64 21.19
C ILE A 147 15.04 -4.08 19.92
N SER A 148 14.76 -2.76 19.95
CA SER A 148 14.24 -2.05 18.78
C SER A 148 15.30 -2.00 17.68
N ALA A 149 14.89 -2.15 16.44
CA ALA A 149 15.78 -2.23 15.30
C ALA A 149 16.48 -0.89 14.97
N VAL A 150 15.80 0.24 15.10
CA VAL A 150 16.24 1.51 14.47
C VAL A 150 16.59 2.59 15.50
N GLY A 151 16.08 2.53 16.73
CA GLY A 151 16.13 3.66 17.68
C GLY A 151 17.51 3.99 18.27
N ASP A 152 18.38 3.00 18.49
CA ASP A 152 19.57 3.16 19.35
C ASP A 152 20.91 2.79 18.68
N ASN A 153 20.94 2.59 17.35
CA ASN A 153 22.16 2.21 16.66
C ASN A 153 22.84 3.41 15.99
N ALA A 154 23.77 4.06 16.71
CA ALA A 154 24.53 5.21 16.23
C ALA A 154 25.34 4.93 14.94
N ASP A 155 25.82 3.71 14.75
CA ASP A 155 26.58 3.32 13.55
C ASP A 155 25.63 3.17 12.35
N LEU A 156 24.44 2.59 12.56
CA LEU A 156 23.40 2.57 11.51
C LEU A 156 23.00 3.99 11.11
N ALA A 157 22.76 4.87 12.07
CA ALA A 157 22.43 6.28 11.80
C ALA A 157 23.54 6.99 11.01
N ARG A 158 24.81 6.67 11.27
CA ARG A 158 25.96 7.19 10.51
C ARG A 158 25.97 6.66 9.07
N VAL A 159 25.77 5.36 8.87
CA VAL A 159 25.71 4.74 7.55
C VAL A 159 24.55 5.34 6.74
N MET A 160 23.39 5.54 7.36
CA MET A 160 22.23 6.13 6.70
C MET A 160 22.42 7.59 6.30
N ARG A 161 23.14 8.37 7.08
CA ARG A 161 23.55 9.74 6.68
C ARG A 161 24.45 9.72 5.44
N TRP A 162 25.47 8.85 5.41
CA TRP A 162 26.30 8.69 4.22
C TRP A 162 25.52 8.23 3.01
N ALA A 163 24.52 7.35 3.21
CA ALA A 163 23.64 6.92 2.14
C ALA A 163 22.83 8.10 1.57
N ASP A 164 22.29 8.95 2.43
CA ASP A 164 21.52 10.13 1.99
C ASP A 164 22.37 11.19 1.29
N GLU A 165 23.61 11.39 1.74
CA GLU A 165 24.58 12.30 1.09
C GLU A 165 25.03 11.79 -0.30
N THR A 166 24.97 10.48 -0.52
CA THR A 166 25.48 9.83 -1.74
C THR A 166 24.39 9.61 -2.80
N ARG A 167 23.18 9.22 -2.39
CA ARG A 167 22.09 8.88 -3.32
C ARG A 167 21.63 10.09 -4.15
N ARG A 168 21.23 9.80 -5.39
CA ARG A 168 20.70 10.83 -6.32
C ARG A 168 19.17 10.77 -6.46
N ILE A 169 18.56 9.65 -6.07
CA ILE A 169 17.12 9.41 -6.15
C ILE A 169 16.49 9.58 -4.76
N LYS A 170 15.29 10.17 -4.69
CA LYS A 170 14.53 10.32 -3.45
C LYS A 170 13.89 8.99 -3.06
N VAL A 171 13.69 8.79 -1.76
CA VAL A 171 12.99 7.62 -1.23
C VAL A 171 11.77 8.09 -0.45
N LEU A 172 10.61 7.82 -1.02
CA LEU A 172 9.30 8.06 -0.44
C LEU A 172 8.73 6.77 0.15
N ALA A 173 7.64 6.88 0.89
CA ALA A 173 6.94 5.71 1.43
C ALA A 173 5.54 5.55 0.85
N ASN A 174 5.05 4.31 0.85
CA ASN A 174 3.63 3.98 0.72
C ASN A 174 3.06 3.91 2.14
N ALA A 175 2.06 4.72 2.46
CA ALA A 175 1.43 4.78 3.77
C ALA A 175 -0.04 5.16 3.62
N ASP A 176 -0.92 4.37 4.21
CA ASP A 176 -2.36 4.52 4.04
C ASP A 176 -3.04 5.10 5.31
N THR A 177 -2.27 5.19 6.41
CA THR A 177 -2.72 5.71 7.71
C THR A 177 -1.73 6.73 8.30
N PRO A 178 -2.18 7.60 9.23
CA PRO A 178 -1.27 8.50 9.95
C PRO A 178 -0.15 7.76 10.71
N THR A 179 -0.43 6.58 11.23
CA THR A 179 0.55 5.74 11.93
C THR A 179 1.64 5.24 10.97
N ASP A 180 1.24 4.77 9.76
CA ASP A 180 2.20 4.32 8.75
C ASP A 180 3.06 5.49 8.26
N ALA A 181 2.47 6.68 8.11
CA ALA A 181 3.18 7.91 7.76
C ALA A 181 4.24 8.28 8.81
N ALA A 182 3.89 8.21 10.11
CA ALA A 182 4.84 8.45 11.19
C ALA A 182 5.99 7.44 11.22
N ILE A 183 5.71 6.15 10.97
CA ILE A 183 6.74 5.10 10.83
C ILE A 183 7.64 5.38 9.62
N ALA A 184 7.05 5.77 8.50
CA ALA A 184 7.79 6.12 7.30
C ALA A 184 8.77 7.28 7.55
N LEU A 185 8.30 8.34 8.22
CA LEU A 185 9.12 9.50 8.60
C LEU A 185 10.26 9.09 9.53
N ALA A 186 9.99 8.27 10.55
CA ALA A 186 11.00 7.75 11.47
C ALA A 186 12.07 6.92 10.74
N ASN A 187 11.72 6.24 9.65
CA ASN A 187 12.65 5.51 8.78
C ASN A 187 13.36 6.40 7.75
N GLY A 188 13.08 7.70 7.74
CA GLY A 188 13.73 8.69 6.88
C GLY A 188 13.14 8.76 5.47
N ALA A 189 11.85 8.51 5.31
CA ALA A 189 11.15 8.82 4.07
C ALA A 189 11.08 10.33 3.84
N GLU A 190 11.19 10.75 2.58
CA GLU A 190 11.16 12.17 2.17
C GLU A 190 9.77 12.60 1.68
N GLY A 191 8.75 11.84 2.02
CA GLY A 191 7.35 12.06 1.67
C GLY A 191 6.58 10.75 1.54
N ILE A 192 5.30 10.87 1.21
CA ILE A 192 4.45 9.73 0.87
C ILE A 192 4.21 9.74 -0.64
N GLY A 193 4.72 8.72 -1.33
CA GLY A 193 4.56 8.57 -2.78
C GLY A 193 3.29 7.82 -3.19
N LEU A 194 2.60 7.20 -2.22
CA LEU A 194 1.32 6.52 -2.45
C LEU A 194 0.52 6.42 -1.16
N VAL A 195 -0.66 7.03 -1.16
CA VAL A 195 -1.76 6.71 -0.25
C VAL A 195 -2.82 5.96 -1.07
N ARG A 196 -3.16 4.74 -0.67
CA ARG A 196 -4.23 3.93 -1.28
C ARG A 196 -5.54 4.23 -0.59
N THR A 197 -6.42 4.97 -1.25
CA THR A 197 -7.68 5.42 -0.65
C THR A 197 -8.68 4.30 -0.40
N GLU A 198 -8.56 3.18 -1.11
CA GLU A 198 -9.43 2.02 -0.93
C GLU A 198 -9.36 1.40 0.47
N HIS A 199 -8.18 1.43 1.10
CA HIS A 199 -8.00 0.85 2.44
C HIS A 199 -8.75 1.66 3.52
N GLN A 200 -8.92 2.97 3.31
CA GLN A 200 -9.60 3.86 4.23
C GLN A 200 -11.10 3.55 4.34
N PHE A 201 -11.74 3.02 3.27
CA PHE A 201 -13.16 2.69 3.30
C PHE A 201 -13.52 1.52 4.21
N PHE A 202 -12.54 0.75 4.64
CA PHE A 202 -12.70 -0.33 5.63
C PHE A 202 -12.45 0.13 7.07
N SER A 203 -12.10 1.39 7.30
CA SER A 203 -11.75 1.93 8.62
C SER A 203 -12.92 1.93 9.61
N SER A 204 -14.15 2.11 9.13
CA SER A 204 -15.36 2.07 9.97
C SER A 204 -16.53 1.39 9.25
N PRO A 205 -17.46 0.77 10.01
CA PRO A 205 -18.70 0.18 9.45
C PRO A 205 -19.55 1.21 8.71
N GLU A 206 -19.58 2.47 9.18
CA GLU A 206 -20.34 3.56 8.59
C GLU A 206 -19.76 3.98 7.25
N CYS A 207 -18.43 4.12 7.15
CA CYS A 207 -17.74 4.44 5.92
C CYS A 207 -17.93 3.33 4.87
N LEU A 208 -17.78 2.07 5.28
CA LEU A 208 -18.00 0.91 4.41
C LEU A 208 -19.47 0.83 3.94
N ARG A 209 -20.44 1.16 4.80
CA ARG A 209 -21.85 1.23 4.42
C ARG A 209 -22.07 2.32 3.36
N ALA A 210 -21.52 3.53 3.54
CA ALA A 210 -21.62 4.61 2.57
C ALA A 210 -20.97 4.21 1.23
N MET A 211 -19.79 3.56 1.25
CA MET A 211 -19.12 3.04 0.07
C MET A 211 -20.01 2.02 -0.67
N ARG A 212 -20.62 1.06 0.04
CA ARG A 212 -21.56 0.10 -0.56
C ARG A 212 -22.81 0.75 -1.14
N SER A 213 -23.31 1.82 -0.50
CA SER A 213 -24.43 2.61 -1.03
C SER A 213 -24.01 3.32 -2.32
N MET A 214 -22.81 3.88 -2.41
CA MET A 214 -22.27 4.50 -3.63
C MET A 214 -22.15 3.47 -4.76
N VAL A 215 -21.56 2.30 -4.46
CA VAL A 215 -21.39 1.20 -5.42
C VAL A 215 -22.73 0.73 -5.99
N LEU A 216 -23.72 0.54 -5.13
CA LEU A 216 -25.04 -0.01 -5.49
C LEU A 216 -26.08 1.06 -5.85
N ALA A 217 -25.71 2.35 -5.93
CA ALA A 217 -26.62 3.42 -6.27
C ALA A 217 -27.24 3.24 -7.66
N GLY A 218 -28.56 3.43 -7.75
CA GLY A 218 -29.33 3.33 -8.99
C GLY A 218 -29.38 4.58 -9.82
N THR A 219 -29.07 5.72 -9.21
CA THR A 219 -29.10 7.06 -9.81
C THR A 219 -27.86 7.85 -9.43
N ASP A 220 -27.51 8.85 -10.24
CA ASP A 220 -26.37 9.72 -9.92
C ASP A 220 -26.61 10.55 -8.66
N ALA A 221 -27.86 10.98 -8.42
CA ALA A 221 -28.22 11.68 -7.18
C ALA A 221 -28.00 10.82 -5.92
N ALA A 222 -28.39 9.54 -5.95
CA ALA A 222 -28.15 8.62 -4.85
C ALA A 222 -26.64 8.33 -4.66
N ARG A 223 -25.89 8.26 -5.77
CA ARG A 223 -24.45 8.08 -5.74
C ARG A 223 -23.74 9.28 -5.12
N THR A 224 -24.10 10.49 -5.53
CA THR A 224 -23.57 11.74 -4.95
C THR A 224 -23.88 11.82 -3.46
N ALA A 225 -25.11 11.54 -3.04
CA ALA A 225 -25.48 11.53 -1.62
C ALA A 225 -24.71 10.48 -0.81
N ALA A 226 -24.30 9.36 -1.42
CA ALA A 226 -23.42 8.37 -0.78
C ALA A 226 -21.97 8.88 -0.69
N CYS A 227 -21.48 9.56 -1.72
CA CYS A 227 -20.18 10.24 -1.71
C CYS A 227 -20.10 11.29 -0.60
N ASP A 228 -21.14 12.11 -0.44
CA ASP A 228 -21.21 13.13 0.62
C ASP A 228 -21.11 12.51 2.03
N ARG A 229 -21.62 11.30 2.22
CA ARG A 229 -21.47 10.58 3.50
C ARG A 229 -20.06 10.01 3.72
N MET A 230 -19.29 9.75 2.65
CA MET A 230 -17.90 9.28 2.76
C MET A 230 -16.91 10.41 2.99
N LEU A 231 -17.22 11.60 2.49
CA LEU A 231 -16.33 12.76 2.53
C LEU A 231 -15.71 13.05 3.91
N PRO A 232 -16.48 13.10 5.03
CA PRO A 232 -15.91 13.39 6.34
C PRO A 232 -14.83 12.39 6.78
N PHE A 233 -15.02 11.11 6.50
CA PHE A 233 -14.07 10.05 6.86
C PHE A 233 -12.75 10.22 6.12
N GLN A 234 -12.79 10.37 4.78
CA GLN A 234 -11.58 10.55 4.01
C GLN A 234 -10.85 11.86 4.33
N ARG A 235 -11.60 12.94 4.59
CA ARG A 235 -11.01 14.21 5.03
C ARG A 235 -10.24 14.06 6.34
N GLU A 236 -10.79 13.36 7.33
CA GLU A 236 -10.13 13.10 8.61
C GLU A 236 -8.86 12.27 8.43
N ASP A 237 -8.92 11.21 7.63
CA ASP A 237 -7.76 10.36 7.31
C ASP A 237 -6.64 11.17 6.64
N PHE A 238 -6.97 11.99 5.64
CA PHE A 238 -5.97 12.83 4.95
C PHE A 238 -5.40 13.90 5.85
N GLN A 239 -6.21 14.56 6.70
CA GLN A 239 -5.72 15.54 7.67
C GLN A 239 -4.72 14.90 8.62
N GLY A 240 -4.98 13.68 9.09
CA GLY A 240 -4.05 12.93 9.93
C GLY A 240 -2.73 12.61 9.23
N ILE A 241 -2.77 12.19 7.96
CA ILE A 241 -1.56 11.89 7.18
C ILE A 241 -0.77 13.18 6.90
N PHE A 242 -1.43 14.27 6.49
CA PHE A 242 -0.78 15.56 6.26
C PHE A 242 -0.11 16.10 7.53
N SER A 243 -0.78 16.00 8.68
CA SER A 243 -0.22 16.43 9.97
C SER A 243 1.01 15.61 10.35
N ALA A 244 1.01 14.30 10.10
CA ALA A 244 2.16 13.43 10.34
C ALA A 244 3.36 13.75 9.41
N MET A 245 3.09 14.25 8.19
CA MET A 245 4.10 14.55 7.17
C MET A 245 4.34 16.06 7.00
N SER A 246 4.19 16.85 8.06
CA SER A 246 4.39 18.30 8.03
C SER A 246 5.75 18.72 7.46
N GLY A 247 5.87 19.97 6.97
CA GLY A 247 7.13 20.53 6.47
C GLY A 247 7.34 20.40 4.95
N GLN A 248 6.29 20.58 4.15
CA GLN A 248 6.31 20.58 2.68
C GLN A 248 6.68 19.23 2.02
N MET A 249 6.71 18.15 2.80
CA MET A 249 6.92 16.83 2.23
C MET A 249 5.72 16.42 1.36
N PRO A 250 5.94 15.89 0.14
CA PRO A 250 4.85 15.51 -0.74
C PRO A 250 4.04 14.35 -0.12
N VAL A 251 2.72 14.47 -0.23
CA VAL A 251 1.79 13.39 0.11
C VAL A 251 0.91 13.12 -1.11
N CYS A 252 1.20 12.02 -1.79
CA CYS A 252 0.53 11.64 -3.03
C CYS A 252 -0.65 10.73 -2.75
N VAL A 253 -1.86 11.25 -2.90
CA VAL A 253 -3.12 10.53 -2.74
C VAL A 253 -3.55 9.95 -4.09
N ARG A 254 -3.62 8.63 -4.20
CA ARG A 254 -4.19 7.95 -5.36
C ARG A 254 -5.70 7.92 -5.24
N LEU A 255 -6.39 8.39 -6.27
CA LEU A 255 -7.85 8.25 -6.37
C LEU A 255 -8.24 6.78 -6.40
N LEU A 256 -9.52 6.51 -6.11
CA LEU A 256 -10.07 5.15 -6.01
C LEU A 256 -9.72 4.31 -7.25
N ASP A 257 -9.08 3.17 -7.02
CA ASP A 257 -8.55 2.33 -8.09
C ASP A 257 -9.23 0.95 -8.22
N PRO A 258 -9.49 0.17 -7.13
CA PRO A 258 -9.95 -1.19 -7.30
C PRO A 258 -11.35 -1.30 -7.92
N PRO A 259 -11.67 -2.46 -8.52
CA PRO A 259 -13.00 -2.77 -9.01
C PRO A 259 -14.05 -2.66 -7.91
N LEU A 260 -15.21 -2.07 -8.20
CA LEU A 260 -16.23 -1.75 -7.20
C LEU A 260 -16.81 -2.99 -6.49
N HIS A 261 -16.79 -4.16 -7.14
CA HIS A 261 -17.33 -5.37 -6.53
C HIS A 261 -16.48 -5.89 -5.34
N GLU A 262 -15.22 -5.44 -5.18
CA GLU A 262 -14.38 -5.79 -4.04
C GLU A 262 -14.95 -5.27 -2.71
N PHE A 263 -15.72 -4.21 -2.74
CA PHE A 263 -16.43 -3.67 -1.57
C PHE A 263 -17.72 -4.43 -1.23
N LEU A 264 -18.12 -5.38 -2.08
CA LEU A 264 -19.34 -6.13 -1.90
C LEU A 264 -19.07 -7.51 -1.29
N PRO A 265 -19.95 -8.01 -0.40
CA PRO A 265 -19.86 -9.35 0.13
C PRO A 265 -19.91 -10.42 -0.97
N PRO A 266 -19.48 -11.67 -0.67
CA PRO A 266 -19.58 -12.79 -1.60
C PRO A 266 -20.98 -12.98 -2.19
N ARG A 267 -21.04 -13.56 -3.40
CA ARG A 267 -22.30 -13.87 -4.10
C ARG A 267 -23.21 -14.72 -3.22
N LYS A 268 -24.53 -14.46 -3.32
CA LYS A 268 -25.58 -15.27 -2.65
C LYS A 268 -25.33 -15.46 -1.14
N SER A 269 -24.69 -14.49 -0.49
CA SER A 269 -24.48 -14.51 0.96
C SER A 269 -25.60 -13.78 1.68
N GLN A 270 -25.91 -14.21 2.91
CA GLN A 270 -26.85 -13.48 3.79
C GLN A 270 -26.37 -12.05 4.08
N THR A 271 -25.06 -11.85 4.05
CA THR A 271 -24.44 -10.53 4.22
C THR A 271 -24.76 -9.61 3.02
N LEU A 272 -24.75 -10.13 1.78
CA LEU A 272 -25.13 -9.36 0.61
C LEU A 272 -26.62 -8.96 0.64
N ASP A 273 -27.49 -9.87 1.08
CA ASP A 273 -28.93 -9.59 1.27
C ASP A 273 -29.16 -8.50 2.33
N ARG A 274 -28.38 -8.49 3.40
CA ARG A 274 -28.43 -7.43 4.42
C ARG A 274 -27.97 -6.10 3.84
N VAL A 275 -26.82 -6.09 3.15
CA VAL A 275 -26.31 -4.88 2.47
C VAL A 275 -27.33 -4.32 1.49
N ALA A 276 -27.98 -5.15 0.69
CA ALA A 276 -28.99 -4.70 -0.24
C ALA A 276 -30.22 -4.06 0.46
N ARG A 277 -30.63 -4.59 1.62
CA ARG A 277 -31.68 -3.98 2.45
C ARG A 277 -31.24 -2.65 3.07
N ASP A 278 -29.99 -2.58 3.54
CA ASP A 278 -29.43 -1.36 4.11
C ASP A 278 -29.39 -0.24 3.04
N VAL A 279 -28.89 -0.55 1.85
CA VAL A 279 -28.87 0.38 0.71
C VAL A 279 -30.30 0.82 0.31
N SER A 280 -31.25 -0.12 0.24
CA SER A 280 -32.66 0.18 -0.04
C SER A 280 -33.27 1.12 1.03
N SER A 281 -32.83 1.04 2.27
CA SER A 281 -33.29 1.94 3.32
C SER A 281 -32.70 3.37 3.19
N ASP A 282 -31.48 3.47 2.67
CA ASP A 282 -30.75 4.72 2.50
C ASP A 282 -31.18 5.47 1.23
N ASP A 283 -31.57 4.75 0.17
CA ASP A 283 -32.00 5.33 -1.10
C ASP A 283 -33.54 5.44 -1.19
N LYS A 284 -34.05 6.66 -1.12
CA LYS A 284 -35.49 6.92 -1.24
C LYS A 284 -36.06 6.58 -2.61
N ALA A 285 -35.23 6.58 -3.65
CA ALA A 285 -35.62 6.36 -5.04
C ALA A 285 -35.58 4.87 -5.46
N ASP A 286 -34.74 4.04 -4.82
CA ASP A 286 -34.57 2.62 -5.17
C ASP A 286 -34.79 1.71 -3.97
N LYS A 287 -36.08 1.42 -3.69
CA LYS A 287 -36.50 0.55 -2.57
C LYS A 287 -36.58 -0.93 -2.94
N ASP A 288 -36.30 -1.30 -4.19
CA ASP A 288 -36.41 -2.66 -4.67
C ASP A 288 -35.12 -3.44 -4.43
N VAL A 289 -35.07 -4.20 -3.33
CA VAL A 289 -33.95 -5.05 -2.95
C VAL A 289 -33.56 -6.02 -4.08
N GLY A 290 -34.53 -6.54 -4.83
CA GLY A 290 -34.27 -7.44 -5.97
C GLY A 290 -33.47 -6.74 -7.09
N LYS A 291 -33.80 -5.48 -7.39
CA LYS A 291 -33.03 -4.68 -8.35
C LYS A 291 -31.63 -4.37 -7.87
N ILE A 292 -31.45 -4.08 -6.57
CA ILE A 292 -30.14 -3.83 -5.98
C ILE A 292 -29.27 -5.09 -6.05
N LEU A 293 -29.81 -6.27 -5.71
CA LEU A 293 -29.10 -7.54 -5.84
C LEU A 293 -28.73 -7.85 -7.30
N ALA A 294 -29.66 -7.62 -8.24
CA ALA A 294 -29.37 -7.80 -9.66
C ALA A 294 -28.27 -6.85 -10.16
N ARG A 295 -28.18 -5.64 -9.59
CA ARG A 295 -27.11 -4.67 -9.88
C ARG A 295 -25.79 -5.16 -9.33
N ALA A 296 -25.73 -5.62 -8.07
CA ALA A 296 -24.54 -6.20 -7.45
C ALA A 296 -23.99 -7.35 -8.29
N GLU A 297 -24.87 -8.19 -8.86
CA GLU A 297 -24.44 -9.30 -9.71
C GLU A 297 -23.87 -8.83 -11.05
N ARG A 298 -24.49 -7.82 -11.68
CA ARG A 298 -23.98 -7.25 -12.95
C ARG A 298 -22.65 -6.53 -12.84
N MET A 299 -22.31 -6.02 -11.66
CA MET A 299 -21.04 -5.32 -11.42
C MET A 299 -19.84 -6.28 -11.34
N ARG A 300 -20.07 -7.58 -11.21
CA ARG A 300 -19.01 -8.57 -11.15
C ARG A 300 -18.56 -8.93 -12.56
N GLU A 301 -17.51 -8.27 -12.98
CA GLU A 301 -16.88 -8.45 -14.28
C GLU A 301 -16.18 -9.81 -14.40
N MET A 302 -16.03 -10.30 -15.63
CA MET A 302 -15.28 -11.53 -15.92
C MET A 302 -13.77 -11.32 -15.73
N ASN A 303 -13.28 -10.11 -16.02
CA ASN A 303 -11.90 -9.71 -15.85
C ASN A 303 -11.84 -8.33 -15.17
N PRO A 304 -12.02 -8.28 -13.85
CA PRO A 304 -12.16 -7.02 -13.11
C PRO A 304 -10.94 -6.11 -13.21
N MET A 305 -9.74 -6.69 -13.30
CA MET A 305 -8.50 -5.93 -13.39
C MET A 305 -8.38 -5.11 -14.67
N LEU A 306 -9.11 -5.48 -15.73
CA LEU A 306 -9.17 -4.77 -17.00
C LEU A 306 -10.51 -4.02 -17.20
N GLY A 307 -11.36 -3.98 -16.19
CA GLY A 307 -12.74 -3.46 -16.24
C GLY A 307 -12.92 -2.04 -15.72
N MET A 308 -14.04 -1.86 -15.02
CA MET A 308 -14.51 -0.58 -14.46
C MET A 308 -13.81 -0.25 -13.16
N ARG A 309 -12.62 0.33 -13.25
CA ARG A 309 -11.80 0.76 -12.11
C ARG A 309 -10.98 2.01 -12.47
N GLY A 310 -10.34 2.61 -11.48
CA GLY A 310 -9.43 3.74 -11.66
C GLY A 310 -10.08 4.94 -12.36
N CYS A 311 -9.38 5.57 -13.28
CA CYS A 311 -9.91 6.73 -14.01
C CYS A 311 -11.17 6.42 -14.81
N ARG A 312 -11.38 5.17 -15.26
CA ARG A 312 -12.61 4.77 -15.97
C ARG A 312 -13.85 4.95 -15.10
N LEU A 313 -13.73 4.59 -13.81
CA LEU A 313 -14.78 4.83 -12.81
C LEU A 313 -15.01 6.33 -12.61
N GLY A 314 -13.94 7.12 -12.45
CA GLY A 314 -14.04 8.57 -12.27
C GLY A 314 -14.60 9.30 -13.50
N ILE A 315 -14.39 8.79 -14.71
CA ILE A 315 -15.00 9.32 -15.94
C ILE A 315 -16.50 8.99 -15.99
N GLN A 316 -16.87 7.75 -15.64
CA GLN A 316 -18.27 7.35 -15.67
C GLN A 316 -19.08 7.93 -14.50
N HIS A 317 -18.44 8.17 -13.37
CA HIS A 317 -19.05 8.70 -12.14
C HIS A 317 -18.19 9.82 -11.55
N PRO A 318 -18.20 11.02 -12.15
CA PRO A 318 -17.34 12.15 -11.73
C PRO A 318 -17.49 12.55 -10.26
N CYS A 319 -18.64 12.29 -9.64
CA CYS A 319 -18.88 12.56 -8.23
C CYS A 319 -17.90 11.82 -7.29
N VAL A 320 -17.35 10.68 -7.72
CA VAL A 320 -16.34 9.94 -6.93
C VAL A 320 -15.01 10.71 -6.92
N THR A 321 -14.53 11.13 -8.09
CA THR A 321 -13.33 11.97 -8.22
C THR A 321 -13.51 13.30 -7.48
N ALA A 322 -14.67 13.94 -7.64
CA ALA A 322 -14.99 15.21 -6.99
C ALA A 322 -14.97 15.07 -5.46
N MET A 323 -15.59 14.04 -4.90
CA MET A 323 -15.62 13.79 -3.46
C MET A 323 -14.21 13.59 -2.90
N GLN A 324 -13.39 12.72 -3.51
CA GLN A 324 -12.04 12.46 -3.04
C GLN A 324 -11.13 13.70 -3.15
N SER A 325 -11.22 14.44 -4.26
CA SER A 325 -10.49 15.70 -4.44
C SER A 325 -10.89 16.72 -3.38
N ARG A 326 -12.21 16.86 -3.10
CA ARG A 326 -12.72 17.73 -2.04
C ARG A 326 -12.18 17.33 -0.67
N ALA A 327 -12.15 16.03 -0.35
CA ALA A 327 -11.58 15.54 0.91
C ALA A 327 -10.11 15.93 1.07
N VAL A 328 -9.30 15.79 0.00
CA VAL A 328 -7.88 16.19 0.00
C VAL A 328 -7.74 17.69 0.22
N PHE A 329 -8.50 18.53 -0.51
CA PHE A 329 -8.38 19.98 -0.43
C PHE A 329 -8.91 20.55 0.88
N GLU A 330 -10.02 20.03 1.41
CA GLU A 330 -10.55 20.44 2.72
C GLU A 330 -9.59 20.04 3.86
N ALA A 331 -8.97 18.86 3.79
CA ALA A 331 -7.95 18.43 4.74
C ALA A 331 -6.72 19.34 4.68
N ALA A 332 -6.24 19.66 3.48
CA ALA A 332 -5.10 20.56 3.29
C ALA A 332 -5.40 21.97 3.79
N LYS A 333 -6.61 22.50 3.51
CA LYS A 333 -7.06 23.81 4.01
C LYS A 333 -7.13 23.85 5.54
N ALA A 334 -7.63 22.76 6.17
CA ALA A 334 -7.69 22.66 7.63
C ALA A 334 -6.27 22.64 8.24
N CYS A 335 -5.36 21.84 7.71
CA CYS A 335 -3.95 21.85 8.16
C CYS A 335 -3.29 23.22 8.02
N ALA A 336 -3.48 23.89 6.88
CA ALA A 336 -2.94 25.23 6.65
C ALA A 336 -3.50 26.27 7.66
N ALA A 337 -4.77 26.18 8.01
CA ALA A 337 -5.39 27.02 9.04
C ALA A 337 -4.79 26.78 10.43
N GLU A 338 -4.28 25.58 10.72
CA GLU A 338 -3.54 25.23 11.92
C GLU A 338 -2.04 25.59 11.86
N GLY A 339 -1.59 26.19 10.75
CA GLY A 339 -0.19 26.55 10.54
C GLY A 339 0.71 25.37 10.14
N ILE A 340 0.12 24.26 9.71
CA ILE A 340 0.85 23.08 9.23
C ILE A 340 1.08 23.24 7.73
N GLU A 341 2.34 23.30 7.32
CA GLU A 341 2.71 23.29 5.90
C GLU A 341 2.46 21.91 5.29
N VAL A 342 1.76 21.86 4.16
CA VAL A 342 1.39 20.64 3.45
C VAL A 342 1.65 20.76 1.96
N ASN A 343 1.97 19.62 1.32
CA ASN A 343 2.19 19.54 -0.13
C ASN A 343 1.35 18.38 -0.71
N PRO A 344 0.03 18.62 -0.93
CA PRO A 344 -0.87 17.62 -1.44
C PRO A 344 -0.62 17.35 -2.93
N GLN A 345 -0.55 16.06 -3.26
CA GLN A 345 -0.50 15.57 -4.63
C GLN A 345 -1.67 14.61 -4.87
N ILE A 346 -2.34 14.74 -6.02
CA ILE A 346 -3.41 13.83 -6.43
C ILE A 346 -2.92 13.02 -7.63
N MET A 347 -3.03 11.70 -7.54
CA MET A 347 -2.62 10.77 -8.58
C MET A 347 -3.82 10.07 -9.19
N VAL A 348 -4.00 10.24 -10.50
CA VAL A 348 -5.05 9.59 -11.29
C VAL A 348 -4.59 8.18 -11.68
N PRO A 349 -5.27 7.10 -11.19
CA PRO A 349 -4.88 5.73 -11.47
C PRO A 349 -5.35 5.25 -12.84
N LEU A 350 -4.71 4.22 -13.36
CA LEU A 350 -5.08 3.44 -14.56
C LEU A 350 -5.25 4.26 -15.84
N VAL A 351 -4.52 5.35 -15.96
CA VAL A 351 -4.54 6.19 -17.16
C VAL A 351 -3.97 5.41 -18.35
N ALA A 352 -4.67 5.43 -19.47
CA ALA A 352 -4.20 4.85 -20.73
C ALA A 352 -4.06 5.88 -21.85
N THR A 353 -4.78 7.02 -21.76
CA THR A 353 -4.74 8.09 -22.75
C THR A 353 -4.59 9.48 -22.09
N PRO A 354 -4.00 10.46 -22.80
CA PRO A 354 -3.95 11.84 -22.33
C PRO A 354 -5.34 12.46 -22.07
N GLU A 355 -6.34 12.06 -22.85
CA GLU A 355 -7.71 12.55 -22.75
C GLU A 355 -8.39 12.10 -21.44
N GLU A 356 -8.14 10.84 -21.01
CA GLU A 356 -8.61 10.34 -19.70
C GLU A 356 -8.04 11.19 -18.56
N PHE A 357 -6.74 11.47 -18.61
CA PHE A 357 -6.09 12.32 -17.61
C PHE A 357 -6.66 13.75 -17.63
N SER A 358 -6.79 14.35 -18.82
CA SER A 358 -7.31 15.73 -18.97
C SER A 358 -8.72 15.86 -18.45
N HIS A 359 -9.58 14.86 -18.67
CA HIS A 359 -10.94 14.83 -18.12
C HIS A 359 -10.91 14.84 -16.59
N GLN A 360 -10.11 13.97 -15.97
CA GLN A 360 -10.01 13.91 -14.51
C GLN A 360 -9.38 15.18 -13.91
N LEU A 361 -8.37 15.74 -14.57
CA LEU A 361 -7.76 17.01 -14.17
C LEU A 361 -8.78 18.15 -14.18
N GLY A 362 -9.70 18.16 -15.15
CA GLY A 362 -10.81 19.13 -15.20
C GLY A 362 -11.64 19.07 -13.92
N VAL A 363 -12.15 17.90 -13.56
CA VAL A 363 -12.95 17.69 -12.34
C VAL A 363 -12.18 18.11 -11.08
N ILE A 364 -10.89 17.74 -10.96
CA ILE A 364 -10.05 18.09 -9.81
C ILE A 364 -9.90 19.62 -9.68
N ARG A 365 -9.68 20.33 -10.80
CA ARG A 365 -9.54 21.79 -10.81
C ARG A 365 -10.84 22.52 -10.49
N GLU A 366 -11.97 22.03 -10.96
CA GLU A 366 -13.28 22.56 -10.59
C GLU A 366 -13.50 22.49 -9.09
N VAL A 367 -13.24 21.33 -8.48
CA VAL A 367 -13.36 21.15 -7.02
C VAL A 367 -12.37 22.03 -6.26
N TYR A 368 -11.14 22.22 -6.75
CA TYR A 368 -10.19 23.13 -6.12
C TYR A 368 -10.73 24.56 -6.08
N ALA A 369 -11.27 25.05 -7.20
CA ALA A 369 -11.88 26.39 -7.28
C ALA A 369 -13.10 26.56 -6.37
N GLU A 370 -13.85 25.48 -6.09
CA GLU A 370 -14.96 25.50 -5.14
C GLU A 370 -14.51 25.55 -3.67
N VAL A 371 -13.38 24.91 -3.34
CA VAL A 371 -12.85 24.83 -1.95
C VAL A 371 -12.05 26.08 -1.56
N PHE A 372 -11.32 26.64 -2.52
CA PHE A 372 -10.47 27.82 -2.30
C PHE A 372 -11.04 29.01 -3.08
N ASP A 373 -11.57 29.99 -2.35
CA ASP A 373 -11.98 31.28 -2.93
C ASP A 373 -10.77 32.04 -3.46
N GLU A 374 -10.96 32.83 -4.53
CA GLU A 374 -9.89 33.67 -5.08
C GLU A 374 -9.34 34.62 -4.01
N GLY A 375 -8.12 34.37 -3.55
CA GLY A 375 -7.32 35.31 -2.76
C GLY A 375 -7.02 34.94 -1.31
N GLU A 376 -7.59 33.89 -0.72
CA GLU A 376 -7.29 33.51 0.68
C GLU A 376 -6.77 32.08 0.81
N ASN A 377 -5.58 31.93 1.41
CA ASN A 377 -5.00 30.67 1.91
C ASN A 377 -5.00 29.49 0.92
N CYS A 378 -4.76 29.77 -0.36
CA CYS A 378 -4.65 28.73 -1.37
C CYS A 378 -3.47 27.81 -1.07
N VAL A 379 -3.73 26.53 -0.90
CA VAL A 379 -2.68 25.52 -0.77
C VAL A 379 -2.29 25.04 -2.17
N PRO A 380 -1.04 25.20 -2.60
CA PRO A 380 -0.61 24.68 -3.90
C PRO A 380 -0.71 23.16 -3.94
N PHE A 381 -1.03 22.62 -5.11
CA PHE A 381 -1.16 21.18 -5.31
C PHE A 381 -0.59 20.76 -6.66
N GLU A 382 -0.26 19.48 -6.78
CA GLU A 382 0.18 18.87 -8.02
C GLU A 382 -0.76 17.72 -8.41
N VAL A 383 -1.03 17.55 -9.71
CA VAL A 383 -1.77 16.40 -10.22
C VAL A 383 -0.87 15.60 -11.14
N GLY A 384 -0.78 14.30 -10.88
CA GLY A 384 0.00 13.35 -11.64
C GLY A 384 -0.80 12.16 -12.12
N ALA A 385 -0.19 11.36 -12.98
CA ALA A 385 -0.77 10.14 -13.51
C ALA A 385 -0.01 8.91 -13.02
N MET A 386 -0.76 7.85 -12.68
CA MET A 386 -0.16 6.52 -12.51
C MET A 386 -0.03 5.86 -13.89
N VAL A 387 1.21 5.55 -14.24
CA VAL A 387 1.55 4.85 -15.48
C VAL A 387 1.68 3.37 -15.17
N GLU A 388 0.63 2.63 -15.44
CA GLU A 388 0.52 1.21 -15.09
C GLU A 388 -0.09 0.35 -16.19
N THR A 389 -0.39 0.96 -17.35
CA THR A 389 -0.71 0.24 -18.57
C THR A 389 0.44 0.34 -19.57
N PRO A 390 0.76 -0.72 -20.34
CA PRO A 390 1.79 -0.66 -21.38
C PRO A 390 1.55 0.48 -22.37
N ARG A 391 0.29 0.75 -22.70
CA ARG A 391 -0.07 1.85 -23.60
C ARG A 391 0.35 3.21 -23.02
N ALA A 392 0.06 3.48 -21.74
CA ALA A 392 0.47 4.72 -21.11
C ALA A 392 1.99 4.89 -21.14
N ALA A 393 2.74 3.84 -20.83
CA ALA A 393 4.20 3.87 -20.85
C ALA A 393 4.80 4.20 -22.25
N LEU A 394 4.06 3.94 -23.32
CA LEU A 394 4.48 4.22 -24.69
C LEU A 394 4.09 5.62 -25.20
N VAL A 395 2.99 6.20 -24.68
CA VAL A 395 2.40 7.43 -25.25
C VAL A 395 2.40 8.63 -24.31
N VAL A 396 3.21 8.59 -23.25
CA VAL A 396 3.23 9.62 -22.20
C VAL A 396 3.59 10.99 -22.78
N ARG A 397 2.56 11.78 -23.10
CA ARG A 397 2.61 13.24 -23.32
C ARG A 397 1.46 13.86 -22.53
N VAL A 398 1.47 13.62 -21.22
CA VAL A 398 0.38 14.06 -20.33
C VAL A 398 0.78 15.39 -19.71
N GLY A 399 -0.14 16.35 -19.64
CA GLY A 399 0.05 17.61 -18.90
C GLY A 399 0.09 17.41 -17.37
N ALA A 400 0.69 16.31 -16.92
CA ALA A 400 0.87 15.94 -15.53
C ALA A 400 2.13 16.61 -14.96
N LYS A 401 2.09 16.95 -13.67
CA LYS A 401 3.26 17.48 -12.93
C LYS A 401 4.21 16.39 -12.49
N PHE A 402 3.71 15.15 -12.34
CA PHE A 402 4.52 13.99 -12.04
C PHE A 402 3.90 12.72 -12.65
N LEU A 403 4.76 11.73 -12.86
CA LEU A 403 4.38 10.37 -13.26
C LEU A 403 4.85 9.39 -12.19
N SER A 404 3.96 8.50 -11.78
CA SER A 404 4.30 7.41 -10.88
C SER A 404 4.03 6.07 -11.57
N LEU A 405 5.08 5.28 -11.73
CA LEU A 405 4.99 3.98 -12.38
C LEU A 405 4.38 2.97 -11.40
N GLY A 406 3.15 2.52 -11.69
CA GLY A 406 2.46 1.43 -11.00
C GLY A 406 2.97 0.09 -11.50
N THR A 407 4.17 -0.28 -11.11
CA THR A 407 4.88 -1.43 -11.70
C THR A 407 4.23 -2.78 -11.42
N ASN A 408 3.34 -2.90 -10.43
CA ASN A 408 2.58 -4.13 -10.21
C ASN A 408 1.64 -4.40 -11.39
N ASP A 409 0.75 -3.45 -11.70
CA ASP A 409 -0.20 -3.58 -12.81
C ASP A 409 0.51 -3.53 -14.17
N LEU A 410 1.56 -2.72 -14.30
CA LEU A 410 2.38 -2.70 -15.51
C LEU A 410 3.02 -4.08 -15.78
N THR A 411 3.53 -4.76 -14.76
CA THR A 411 4.05 -6.13 -14.88
C THR A 411 2.95 -7.12 -15.24
N GLN A 412 1.81 -7.06 -14.53
CA GLN A 412 0.65 -7.91 -14.80
C GLN A 412 0.20 -7.82 -16.26
N MET A 413 0.05 -6.61 -16.77
CA MET A 413 -0.43 -6.38 -18.15
C MET A 413 0.62 -6.70 -19.20
N THR A 414 1.91 -6.51 -18.89
CA THR A 414 3.00 -6.79 -19.83
C THR A 414 3.23 -8.30 -20.01
N PHE A 415 3.20 -9.05 -18.91
CA PHE A 415 3.31 -10.52 -18.94
C PHE A 415 1.99 -11.21 -19.30
N GLY A 416 0.83 -10.55 -19.12
CA GLY A 416 -0.47 -11.20 -19.17
C GLY A 416 -0.68 -12.18 -18.01
N PHE A 417 -0.05 -11.92 -16.86
CA PHE A 417 -0.17 -12.74 -15.64
C PHE A 417 -1.16 -12.12 -14.68
N SER A 418 -2.00 -12.94 -14.05
CA SER A 418 -2.76 -12.51 -12.87
C SER A 418 -1.84 -12.58 -11.65
N ARG A 419 -1.62 -11.46 -10.99
CA ARG A 419 -0.78 -11.39 -9.79
C ARG A 419 -1.27 -12.33 -8.68
N ASP A 420 -2.59 -12.46 -8.57
CA ASP A 420 -3.21 -13.23 -7.49
C ASP A 420 -3.20 -14.74 -7.77
N ASP A 421 -3.20 -15.15 -9.05
CA ASP A 421 -3.37 -16.55 -9.44
C ASP A 421 -2.08 -17.21 -9.96
N ILE A 422 -1.05 -16.42 -10.30
CA ILE A 422 0.15 -16.91 -11.02
C ILE A 422 1.09 -17.75 -10.15
N GLY A 423 0.97 -17.70 -8.82
CA GLY A 423 1.91 -18.33 -7.90
C GLY A 423 2.31 -19.77 -8.24
N PRO A 424 1.38 -20.68 -8.51
CA PRO A 424 1.71 -22.07 -8.88
C PRO A 424 2.50 -22.18 -10.19
N ILE A 425 2.19 -21.33 -11.17
CA ILE A 425 2.89 -21.28 -12.47
C ILE A 425 4.29 -20.72 -12.32
N LEU A 426 4.50 -19.69 -11.50
CA LEU A 426 5.81 -19.09 -11.25
C LEU A 426 6.79 -20.09 -10.63
N SER A 427 6.31 -20.95 -9.72
CA SER A 427 7.15 -22.04 -9.17
C SER A 427 7.68 -22.93 -10.28
N THR A 428 6.81 -23.39 -11.17
CA THR A 428 7.18 -24.23 -12.31
C THR A 428 8.12 -23.50 -13.29
N TYR A 429 7.90 -22.20 -13.53
CA TYR A 429 8.76 -21.39 -14.41
C TYR A 429 10.17 -21.26 -13.85
N ARG A 430 10.32 -21.09 -12.53
CA ARG A 430 11.62 -21.00 -11.87
C ARG A 430 12.34 -22.35 -11.84
N GLU A 431 11.63 -23.44 -11.57
CA GLU A 431 12.19 -24.81 -11.60
C GLU A 431 12.73 -25.18 -12.99
N ASN A 432 12.06 -24.73 -14.06
CA ASN A 432 12.49 -24.97 -15.43
C ASN A 432 13.45 -23.90 -15.98
N GLY A 433 13.87 -22.93 -15.17
CA GLY A 433 14.80 -21.88 -15.58
C GLY A 433 14.22 -20.90 -16.62
N ILE A 434 12.87 -20.81 -16.77
CA ILE A 434 12.20 -19.88 -17.69
C ILE A 434 12.27 -18.45 -17.13
N LEU A 435 12.07 -18.30 -15.82
CA LEU A 435 12.29 -17.05 -15.09
C LEU A 435 13.29 -17.30 -13.96
N SER A 436 14.23 -16.37 -13.77
CA SER A 436 15.19 -16.41 -12.67
C SER A 436 14.58 -15.93 -11.36
N ASP A 437 13.71 -14.93 -11.46
CA ASP A 437 13.11 -14.22 -10.33
C ASP A 437 11.59 -14.11 -10.52
N ASP A 438 10.88 -13.80 -9.45
CA ASP A 438 9.48 -13.43 -9.51
C ASP A 438 9.38 -12.00 -10.09
N PRO A 439 8.69 -11.80 -11.24
CA PRO A 439 8.58 -10.50 -11.86
C PRO A 439 7.72 -9.50 -11.06
N PHE A 440 7.00 -9.95 -10.03
CA PHE A 440 6.27 -9.09 -9.10
C PHE A 440 7.10 -8.68 -7.87
N GLU A 441 8.19 -9.38 -7.57
CA GLU A 441 9.13 -9.02 -6.51
C GLU A 441 10.30 -8.18 -7.04
N ARG A 442 10.86 -8.56 -8.20
CA ARG A 442 11.97 -7.88 -8.88
C ARG A 442 11.58 -7.47 -10.28
N ILE A 443 11.92 -6.23 -10.64
CA ILE A 443 11.59 -5.71 -11.97
C ILE A 443 12.20 -6.56 -13.08
N ASP A 444 11.39 -6.94 -14.06
CA ASP A 444 11.87 -7.54 -15.29
C ASP A 444 12.50 -6.46 -16.18
N GLU A 445 13.82 -6.35 -16.13
CA GLU A 445 14.56 -5.33 -16.87
C GLU A 445 14.43 -5.49 -18.40
N ARG A 446 14.08 -6.69 -18.89
CA ARG A 446 14.05 -7.00 -20.34
C ARG A 446 12.72 -6.63 -21.01
N GLY A 447 11.64 -6.61 -20.28
CA GLY A 447 10.30 -6.29 -20.77
C GLY A 447 9.73 -5.06 -20.07
N VAL A 448 9.32 -5.22 -18.82
CA VAL A 448 8.72 -4.13 -18.03
C VAL A 448 9.68 -2.96 -17.85
N GLY A 449 10.96 -3.24 -17.60
CA GLY A 449 12.01 -2.23 -17.48
C GLY A 449 12.17 -1.39 -18.73
N VAL A 450 12.08 -1.99 -19.92
CA VAL A 450 12.13 -1.26 -21.19
C VAL A 450 10.95 -0.27 -21.32
N LEU A 451 9.76 -0.64 -20.85
CA LEU A 451 8.62 0.28 -20.81
C LEU A 451 8.87 1.43 -19.83
N VAL A 452 9.47 1.16 -18.67
CA VAL A 452 9.86 2.17 -17.68
C VAL A 452 10.85 3.17 -18.28
N GLU A 453 11.91 2.69 -18.94
CA GLU A 453 12.91 3.53 -19.60
C GLU A 453 12.29 4.39 -20.69
N ASN A 454 11.47 3.79 -21.54
CA ASN A 454 10.81 4.50 -22.63
C ASN A 454 9.89 5.59 -22.07
N CYS A 455 9.13 5.29 -21.02
CA CYS A 455 8.27 6.26 -20.33
C CYS A 455 9.08 7.45 -19.80
N ALA A 456 10.16 7.18 -19.06
CA ALA A 456 10.99 8.23 -18.47
C ALA A 456 11.65 9.10 -19.55
N ARG A 457 12.19 8.49 -20.60
CA ARG A 457 12.80 9.21 -21.72
C ARG A 457 11.79 10.08 -22.46
N THR A 458 10.65 9.50 -22.86
CA THR A 458 9.62 10.21 -23.66
C THR A 458 9.02 11.38 -22.89
N ALA A 459 8.79 11.22 -21.56
CA ALA A 459 8.28 12.29 -20.73
C ALA A 459 9.28 13.47 -20.63
N ARG A 460 10.57 13.18 -20.44
CA ARG A 460 11.61 14.20 -20.39
C ARG A 460 11.83 14.88 -21.72
N ASP A 461 11.77 14.15 -22.83
CA ASP A 461 11.87 14.71 -24.17
C ASP A 461 10.72 15.69 -24.45
N ALA A 462 9.48 15.32 -24.06
CA ALA A 462 8.33 16.21 -24.20
C ALA A 462 8.46 17.50 -23.37
N VAL A 463 8.97 17.41 -22.15
CA VAL A 463 9.25 18.59 -21.30
C VAL A 463 10.34 19.46 -21.92
N ARG A 464 11.39 18.88 -22.47
CA ARG A 464 12.44 19.62 -23.18
C ARG A 464 11.88 20.37 -24.38
N GLU A 465 11.08 19.73 -25.22
CA GLU A 465 10.42 20.37 -26.36
C GLU A 465 9.55 21.58 -25.95
N ILE A 466 8.77 21.46 -24.85
CA ILE A 466 7.96 22.55 -24.32
C ILE A 466 8.83 23.71 -23.84
N ASN A 467 9.91 23.42 -23.12
CA ASN A 467 10.81 24.42 -22.59
C ASN A 467 11.62 25.16 -23.68
N GLU A 468 12.00 24.45 -24.75
CA GLU A 468 12.63 25.05 -25.92
C GLU A 468 11.66 26.01 -26.63
N GLN A 469 10.42 25.60 -26.86
CA GLN A 469 9.37 26.46 -27.44
C GLN A 469 9.09 27.71 -26.60
N TRP A 470 9.10 27.58 -25.28
CA TRP A 470 8.95 28.73 -24.35
C TRP A 470 10.13 29.71 -24.42
N GLN A 471 11.38 29.20 -24.61
CA GLN A 471 12.55 30.07 -24.79
C GLN A 471 12.49 30.87 -26.09
N GLU A 472 11.93 30.27 -27.16
CA GLU A 472 11.76 30.92 -28.45
C GLU A 472 10.60 31.92 -28.46
N ASP A 473 9.52 31.62 -27.75
CA ASP A 473 8.30 32.42 -27.72
C ASP A 473 7.61 32.30 -26.34
N GLN A 474 7.73 33.35 -25.51
CA GLN A 474 7.16 33.40 -24.17
C GLN A 474 5.62 33.47 -24.13
N SER A 475 4.95 33.56 -25.29
CA SER A 475 3.49 33.38 -25.38
C SER A 475 3.06 31.91 -25.34
N LYS A 476 4.00 30.97 -25.44
CA LYS A 476 3.79 29.52 -25.33
C LYS A 476 3.59 29.08 -23.87
N PRO A 477 3.16 27.84 -23.63
CA PRO A 477 3.05 27.29 -22.29
C PRO A 477 4.31 27.50 -21.46
N GLU A 478 4.14 27.92 -20.22
CA GLU A 478 5.21 28.24 -19.27
C GLU A 478 6.19 27.06 -19.07
N LYS A 479 7.46 27.39 -18.80
CA LYS A 479 8.47 26.39 -18.47
C LYS A 479 7.96 25.40 -17.44
N THR A 480 8.11 24.12 -17.74
CA THR A 480 7.60 23.03 -16.91
C THR A 480 8.70 22.05 -16.52
N GLU A 481 8.44 21.33 -15.44
CA GLU A 481 9.26 20.21 -14.97
C GLU A 481 8.34 19.02 -14.74
N ILE A 482 8.88 17.82 -14.87
CA ILE A 482 8.15 16.59 -14.58
C ILE A 482 9.00 15.71 -13.66
N LYS A 483 8.38 15.22 -12.58
CA LYS A 483 8.98 14.25 -11.67
C LYS A 483 8.50 12.85 -12.06
N ILE A 484 9.42 11.90 -12.15
CA ILE A 484 9.10 10.53 -12.55
C ILE A 484 9.60 9.56 -11.49
N GLY A 485 8.71 8.73 -10.98
CA GLY A 485 9.06 7.76 -9.96
C GLY A 485 8.28 6.47 -10.05
N VAL A 486 8.44 5.61 -9.07
CA VAL A 486 7.76 4.32 -8.97
C VAL A 486 7.12 4.17 -7.59
N CYS A 487 5.93 3.56 -7.55
CA CYS A 487 5.22 3.27 -6.29
C CYS A 487 4.79 1.81 -6.15
N GLY A 488 5.08 0.95 -7.13
CA GLY A 488 4.87 -0.49 -7.01
C GLY A 488 5.85 -1.17 -6.03
N GLU A 489 5.64 -2.44 -5.76
CA GLU A 489 6.44 -3.22 -4.79
C GLU A 489 7.94 -3.25 -5.14
N HIS A 490 8.28 -3.11 -6.41
CA HIS A 490 9.66 -3.00 -6.90
C HIS A 490 10.42 -1.80 -6.34
N GLY A 491 9.72 -0.74 -5.91
CA GLY A 491 10.34 0.42 -5.22
C GLY A 491 11.02 0.07 -3.89
N GLY A 492 10.74 -1.09 -3.33
CA GLY A 492 11.35 -1.61 -2.11
C GLY A 492 12.37 -2.75 -2.32
N ASP A 493 12.49 -3.29 -3.54
CA ASP A 493 13.50 -4.32 -3.84
C ASP A 493 14.86 -3.68 -4.16
N PRO A 494 15.95 -4.03 -3.45
CA PRO A 494 17.25 -3.39 -3.64
C PRO A 494 17.82 -3.51 -5.06
N ALA A 495 17.53 -4.59 -5.80
CA ALA A 495 18.00 -4.75 -7.18
C ALA A 495 17.23 -3.82 -8.12
N SER A 496 15.91 -3.78 -7.98
CA SER A 496 15.03 -2.88 -8.72
C SER A 496 15.33 -1.41 -8.43
N VAL A 497 15.57 -1.04 -7.17
CA VAL A 497 15.98 0.33 -6.78
C VAL A 497 17.27 0.74 -7.49
N ARG A 498 18.28 -0.14 -7.53
CA ARG A 498 19.52 0.14 -8.26
C ARG A 498 19.29 0.33 -9.77
N TYR A 499 18.39 -0.45 -10.36
CA TYR A 499 18.00 -0.29 -11.75
C TYR A 499 17.33 1.07 -12.00
N PHE A 500 16.35 1.45 -11.18
CA PHE A 500 15.65 2.74 -11.28
C PHE A 500 16.56 3.95 -11.07
N ALA A 501 17.56 3.82 -10.19
CA ALA A 501 18.55 4.86 -9.91
C ALA A 501 19.71 4.90 -10.94
N SER A 502 19.80 3.93 -11.86
CA SER A 502 20.85 3.89 -12.88
C SER A 502 20.71 5.06 -13.87
N GLU A 503 21.82 5.46 -14.51
CA GLU A 503 21.81 6.51 -15.55
C GLU A 503 20.91 6.17 -16.74
N ARG A 504 20.67 4.89 -16.97
CA ARG A 504 19.79 4.39 -18.04
C ARG A 504 18.32 4.75 -17.82
N VAL A 505 17.86 4.72 -16.58
CA VAL A 505 16.45 5.00 -16.19
C VAL A 505 16.33 6.37 -15.52
N ALA A 506 17.20 6.62 -14.55
CA ALA A 506 17.36 7.88 -13.82
C ALA A 506 16.04 8.43 -13.26
N LEU A 507 15.25 7.61 -12.55
CA LEU A 507 14.04 8.10 -11.90
C LEU A 507 14.36 9.12 -10.81
N ASP A 508 13.41 10.00 -10.53
CA ASP A 508 13.56 11.05 -9.51
C ASP A 508 13.24 10.52 -8.12
N TYR A 509 12.35 9.53 -8.00
CA TYR A 509 12.02 8.89 -6.72
C TYR A 509 11.61 7.42 -6.85
N VAL A 510 11.77 6.70 -5.75
CA VAL A 510 11.12 5.41 -5.50
C VAL A 510 10.23 5.54 -4.27
N SER A 511 9.09 4.84 -4.26
CA SER A 511 8.20 4.76 -3.11
C SER A 511 7.96 3.31 -2.74
N CYS A 512 8.08 2.97 -1.47
CA CYS A 512 7.96 1.61 -0.95
C CYS A 512 7.28 1.58 0.41
N SER A 513 6.89 0.40 0.88
CA SER A 513 6.33 0.27 2.24
C SER A 513 7.30 0.82 3.31
N ALA A 514 6.76 1.43 4.36
CA ALA A 514 7.50 2.17 5.37
C ALA A 514 8.71 1.40 5.94
N HIS A 515 8.58 0.10 6.15
CA HIS A 515 9.66 -0.75 6.67
C HIS A 515 10.77 -1.05 5.65
N ARG A 516 10.57 -0.79 4.36
CA ARG A 516 11.59 -0.96 3.29
C ARG A 516 12.36 0.33 3.00
N VAL A 517 11.93 1.48 3.52
CA VAL A 517 12.56 2.78 3.27
C VAL A 517 14.06 2.77 3.55
N VAL A 518 14.50 2.22 4.69
CA VAL A 518 15.91 2.17 5.06
C VAL A 518 16.73 1.34 4.06
N SER A 519 16.19 0.19 3.62
CA SER A 519 16.84 -0.66 2.60
C SER A 519 16.90 0.02 1.24
N ALA A 520 15.85 0.71 0.85
CA ALA A 520 15.79 1.45 -0.42
C ALA A 520 16.79 2.61 -0.45
N ARG A 521 16.92 3.38 0.65
CA ARG A 521 17.93 4.45 0.81
C ARG A 521 19.35 3.91 0.61
N LEU A 522 19.67 2.78 1.23
CA LEU A 522 20.98 2.15 1.07
C LEU A 522 21.21 1.65 -0.36
N ALA A 523 20.21 1.00 -0.97
CA ALA A 523 20.31 0.52 -2.36
C ALA A 523 20.50 1.67 -3.36
N ALA A 524 19.81 2.79 -3.15
CA ALA A 524 19.96 4.01 -3.94
C ALA A 524 21.38 4.60 -3.83
N ALA A 525 21.93 4.65 -2.61
CA ALA A 525 23.31 5.08 -2.38
C ALA A 525 24.34 4.16 -3.04
N GLN A 526 24.13 2.84 -2.96
CA GLN A 526 24.99 1.86 -3.64
C GLN A 526 25.00 2.03 -5.16
N ALA A 527 23.85 2.39 -5.76
CA ALA A 527 23.78 2.68 -7.20
C ALA A 527 24.63 3.91 -7.54
N ALA A 528 24.50 4.99 -6.79
CA ALA A 528 25.27 6.23 -7.00
C ALA A 528 26.77 6.03 -6.77
N ALA A 529 27.18 5.28 -5.73
CA ALA A 529 28.59 4.99 -5.44
C ALA A 529 29.26 4.18 -6.55
N ARG A 530 28.54 3.24 -7.18
CA ARG A 530 29.07 2.47 -8.31
C ARG A 530 29.32 3.32 -9.55
N SER A 531 28.46 4.32 -9.81
CA SER A 531 28.67 5.24 -10.93
C SER A 531 29.84 6.22 -10.72
N LEU A 532 30.28 6.44 -9.47
CA LEU A 532 31.45 7.27 -9.15
C LEU A 532 32.77 6.49 -9.20
N GLY A 533 32.74 5.16 -9.12
CA GLY A 533 33.91 4.30 -9.12
C GLY A 533 34.16 3.56 -10.44
N ALA A 534 33.33 3.78 -11.46
CA ALA A 534 33.50 3.31 -12.82
C ALA A 534 34.02 4.43 -13.70
#